data_8af7f322457b7ac61857bf043a06569c
#
_entry.id   8af7f322457b7ac61857bf043a06569c
#
_cell.length_a   1.000
_cell.length_b   1.000
_cell.length_c   1.000
_cell.angle_alpha   90.00
_cell.angle_beta   90.00
_cell.angle_gamma   90.00
#
_symmetry.space_group_name_H-M   'P 1'
#
loop_
_entity.id
_entity.type
_entity.pdbx_description
1 polymer ?
#
loop_
_entity_poly.entity_id
_entity_poly.type
_entity_poly.pdbx_seq_one_letter_code
_entity_poly.pdbx_strand_id
1 'polypeptide(L)'
;LGDAGHAVVGDATDPHTAERAIDDAEHRFGGFDGLYHVAGGSGRSMGDGPLHDITDEGWRATLSLNLTSLFNSNRAAVRRFMQRGAGGSVLNMGSVLATSPSPRFFATHAYAATKAAIEGLTRSCAAYYAPHNIRFNVLAPALIATPMSQRAQGKDDIMQFVRQKQPLDGGRIGAPDDADAAAVFFLADASKFVTGQVLAVDGGWSVSEGGVVNDE
;
A
#
# COMPACT_ATOMS: atom_id res chain seq x y z
N LEU A 1 19.55 -3.78 -9.54
CA LEU A 1 19.27 -2.32 -9.59
C LEU A 1 20.40 -1.57 -10.32
N GLY A 2 21.60 -2.17 -10.49
CA GLY A 2 22.74 -1.47 -11.06
C GLY A 2 23.10 -0.20 -10.29
N ASP A 3 23.70 0.77 -11.00
CA ASP A 3 24.11 2.06 -10.40
C ASP A 3 22.92 2.98 -10.06
N ALA A 4 21.70 2.63 -10.51
CA ALA A 4 20.47 3.41 -10.27
C ALA A 4 19.77 3.06 -8.93
N GLY A 5 20.29 2.11 -8.16
CA GLY A 5 19.66 1.68 -6.92
C GLY A 5 20.63 1.14 -5.89
N HIS A 6 20.28 1.34 -4.63
CA HIS A 6 20.99 0.79 -3.47
C HIS A 6 20.02 0.18 -2.47
N ALA A 7 20.41 -0.92 -1.83
CA ALA A 7 19.59 -1.60 -0.82
C ALA A 7 20.12 -1.31 0.59
N VAL A 8 19.25 -0.77 1.43
CA VAL A 8 19.48 -0.63 2.87
C VAL A 8 18.61 -1.66 3.59
N VAL A 9 19.25 -2.63 4.24
CA VAL A 9 18.54 -3.67 5.00
C VAL A 9 18.13 -3.13 6.36
N GLY A 10 16.84 -3.35 6.73
CA GLY A 10 16.33 -2.94 8.02
C GLY A 10 14.89 -3.40 8.26
N ASP A 11 14.47 -3.35 9.52
CA ASP A 11 13.09 -3.57 9.93
C ASP A 11 12.30 -2.26 9.74
N ALA A 12 11.22 -2.28 8.96
CA ALA A 12 10.39 -1.12 8.72
C ALA A 12 9.64 -0.65 9.99
N THR A 13 9.53 -1.50 11.00
CA THR A 13 8.94 -1.14 12.30
C THR A 13 9.92 -0.40 13.22
N ASP A 14 11.24 -0.50 12.95
CA ASP A 14 12.26 0.34 13.60
C ASP A 14 12.17 1.77 13.08
N PRO A 15 11.93 2.79 13.95
CA PRO A 15 11.77 4.18 13.52
C PRO A 15 13.01 4.77 12.83
N HIS A 16 14.19 4.18 13.04
CA HIS A 16 15.44 4.67 12.45
C HIS A 16 15.76 4.06 11.08
N THR A 17 15.05 3.00 10.67
CA THR A 17 15.32 2.36 9.37
C THR A 17 15.09 3.30 8.19
N ALA A 18 13.97 4.02 8.19
CA ALA A 18 13.67 4.97 7.13
C ALA A 18 14.64 6.18 7.14
N GLU A 19 15.03 6.66 8.30
CA GLU A 19 16.03 7.75 8.44
C GLU A 19 17.35 7.35 7.80
N ARG A 20 17.88 6.15 8.13
CA ARG A 20 19.12 5.64 7.52
C ARG A 20 19.01 5.47 6.01
N ALA A 21 17.87 5.00 5.50
CA ALA A 21 17.66 4.83 4.07
C ALA A 21 17.61 6.18 3.33
N ILE A 22 17.00 7.21 3.92
CA ILE A 22 16.96 8.58 3.38
C ILE A 22 18.36 9.19 3.37
N ASP A 23 19.11 9.06 4.47
CA ASP A 23 20.48 9.54 4.56
C ASP A 23 21.38 8.89 3.50
N ASP A 24 21.26 7.57 3.29
CA ASP A 24 22.00 6.85 2.27
C ASP A 24 21.60 7.30 0.84
N ALA A 25 20.33 7.53 0.58
CA ALA A 25 19.85 8.03 -0.70
C ALA A 25 20.42 9.42 -1.02
N GLU A 26 20.40 10.34 -0.07
CA GLU A 26 20.98 11.68 -0.25
C GLU A 26 22.48 11.64 -0.46
N HIS A 27 23.18 10.80 0.29
CA HIS A 27 24.63 10.66 0.15
C HIS A 27 25.03 10.09 -1.23
N ARG A 28 24.29 9.13 -1.75
CA ARG A 28 24.63 8.43 -3.00
C ARG A 28 24.10 9.11 -4.24
N PHE A 29 22.89 9.64 -4.17
CA PHE A 29 22.15 10.15 -5.33
C PHE A 29 21.96 11.66 -5.31
N GLY A 30 22.42 12.34 -4.27
CA GLY A 30 22.39 13.80 -4.15
C GLY A 30 21.05 14.37 -3.72
N GLY A 31 20.02 13.54 -3.43
CA GLY A 31 18.72 14.01 -2.99
C GLY A 31 17.75 12.93 -2.60
N PHE A 32 16.61 13.37 -2.01
CA PHE A 32 15.47 12.53 -1.67
C PHE A 32 14.19 13.32 -1.96
N ASP A 33 13.43 12.94 -2.98
CA ASP A 33 12.29 13.69 -3.51
C ASP A 33 10.96 12.93 -3.36
N GLY A 34 11.02 11.64 -3.09
CA GLY A 34 9.82 10.81 -2.95
C GLY A 34 9.99 9.61 -2.04
N LEU A 35 8.90 9.23 -1.40
CA LEU A 35 8.77 8.00 -0.63
C LEU A 35 7.67 7.12 -1.24
N TYR A 36 7.97 5.86 -1.55
CA TYR A 36 6.98 4.85 -1.82
C TYR A 36 7.02 3.80 -0.70
N HIS A 37 6.03 3.84 0.19
CA HIS A 37 5.92 2.88 1.30
C HIS A 37 5.11 1.67 0.87
N VAL A 38 5.77 0.52 0.71
CA VAL A 38 5.15 -0.76 0.30
C VAL A 38 5.19 -1.80 1.42
N ALA A 39 6.07 -1.64 2.41
CA ALA A 39 6.24 -2.60 3.49
C ALA A 39 4.92 -2.87 4.23
N GLY A 40 4.60 -4.16 4.41
CA GLY A 40 3.37 -4.57 5.04
C GLY A 40 3.04 -6.04 4.79
N GLY A 41 1.95 -6.52 5.37
CA GLY A 41 1.52 -7.91 5.22
C GLY A 41 0.13 -8.19 5.79
N SER A 42 -0.41 -9.35 5.45
CA SER A 42 -1.80 -9.70 5.79
C SER A 42 -2.07 -9.93 7.28
N GLY A 43 -1.06 -10.13 8.10
CA GLY A 43 -1.22 -10.46 9.51
C GLY A 43 -1.79 -11.86 9.81
N ARG A 44 -2.32 -12.57 8.82
CA ARG A 44 -3.02 -13.85 8.99
C ARG A 44 -2.17 -14.89 9.73
N SER A 45 -0.90 -15.05 9.38
CA SER A 45 0.01 -15.96 10.05
C SER A 45 0.40 -15.54 11.47
N MET A 46 0.05 -14.33 11.86
CA MET A 46 0.30 -13.74 13.18
C MET A 46 -0.96 -13.66 14.04
N GLY A 47 -2.09 -14.24 13.60
CA GLY A 47 -3.33 -14.26 14.35
C GLY A 47 -4.38 -13.23 13.93
N ASP A 48 -4.25 -12.59 12.75
CA ASP A 48 -5.32 -11.79 12.15
C ASP A 48 -6.36 -12.70 11.47
N GLY A 49 -7.63 -12.36 11.59
CA GLY A 49 -8.75 -13.14 11.08
C GLY A 49 -10.10 -12.45 11.29
N PRO A 50 -11.20 -13.23 11.42
CA PRO A 50 -12.48 -12.73 11.90
C PRO A 50 -12.35 -12.09 13.28
N LEU A 51 -13.13 -11.05 13.55
CA LEU A 51 -12.95 -10.21 14.76
C LEU A 51 -12.98 -11.00 16.07
N HIS A 52 -13.81 -12.04 16.15
CA HIS A 52 -13.94 -12.87 17.35
C HIS A 52 -12.76 -13.85 17.55
N ASP A 53 -11.93 -14.05 16.52
CA ASP A 53 -10.77 -14.96 16.53
C ASP A 53 -9.42 -14.22 16.57
N ILE A 54 -9.43 -12.90 16.39
CA ILE A 54 -8.17 -12.12 16.41
C ILE A 54 -7.57 -12.18 17.81
N THR A 55 -6.30 -12.61 17.90
CA THR A 55 -5.56 -12.54 19.16
C THR A 55 -5.04 -11.12 19.40
N ASP A 56 -4.79 -10.77 20.67
CA ASP A 56 -4.17 -9.48 21.02
C ASP A 56 -2.80 -9.32 20.36
N GLU A 57 -2.03 -10.40 20.27
CA GLU A 57 -0.72 -10.44 19.60
C GLU A 57 -0.89 -10.22 18.09
N GLY A 58 -1.84 -10.92 17.48
CA GLY A 58 -2.15 -10.78 16.05
C GLY A 58 -2.58 -9.37 15.68
N TRP A 59 -3.41 -8.76 16.52
CA TRP A 59 -3.81 -7.36 16.39
C TRP A 59 -2.59 -6.42 16.41
N ARG A 60 -1.79 -6.49 17.50
CA ARG A 60 -0.60 -5.64 17.67
C ARG A 60 0.42 -5.83 16.55
N ALA A 61 0.69 -7.09 16.17
CA ALA A 61 1.63 -7.42 15.10
C ALA A 61 1.16 -6.86 13.75
N THR A 62 -0.14 -7.00 13.42
CA THR A 62 -0.70 -6.48 12.17
C THR A 62 -0.67 -4.95 12.11
N LEU A 63 -0.98 -4.27 13.22
CA LEU A 63 -0.84 -2.82 13.32
C LEU A 63 0.61 -2.37 13.19
N SER A 64 1.52 -3.04 13.88
CA SER A 64 2.95 -2.72 13.83
C SER A 64 3.48 -2.84 12.41
N LEU A 65 3.20 -3.97 11.76
CA LEU A 65 3.69 -4.27 10.41
C LEU A 65 3.15 -3.30 9.34
N ASN A 66 1.88 -2.89 9.42
CA ASN A 66 1.24 -2.11 8.36
C ASN A 66 1.14 -0.61 8.67
N LEU A 67 0.75 -0.24 9.89
CA LEU A 67 0.45 1.14 10.23
C LEU A 67 1.63 1.85 10.92
N THR A 68 2.28 1.19 11.89
CA THR A 68 3.43 1.79 12.58
C THR A 68 4.63 1.94 11.64
N SER A 69 4.91 0.93 10.81
CA SER A 69 5.97 0.98 9.81
C SER A 69 5.76 2.14 8.83
N LEU A 70 4.53 2.31 8.34
CA LEU A 70 4.15 3.41 7.46
C LEU A 70 4.29 4.76 8.16
N PHE A 71 3.80 4.87 9.38
CA PHE A 71 3.97 6.09 10.18
C PHE A 71 5.44 6.48 10.33
N ASN A 72 6.33 5.52 10.63
CA ASN A 72 7.75 5.78 10.80
C ASN A 72 8.39 6.32 9.52
N SER A 73 8.15 5.67 8.38
CA SER A 73 8.71 6.11 7.10
C SER A 73 8.14 7.44 6.62
N ASN A 74 6.82 7.64 6.76
CA ASN A 74 6.18 8.91 6.39
C ASN A 74 6.70 10.06 7.24
N ARG A 75 6.86 9.85 8.57
CA ARG A 75 7.42 10.85 9.48
C ARG A 75 8.84 11.21 9.12
N ALA A 76 9.70 10.23 8.82
CA ALA A 76 11.08 10.46 8.40
C ALA A 76 11.14 11.28 7.09
N ALA A 77 10.34 10.89 6.08
CA ALA A 77 10.27 11.60 4.81
C ALA A 77 9.81 13.05 4.97
N VAL A 78 8.73 13.27 5.72
CA VAL A 78 8.18 14.61 5.94
C VAL A 78 9.18 15.50 6.67
N ARG A 79 9.85 14.99 7.71
CA ARG A 79 10.89 15.75 8.41
C ARG A 79 11.98 16.23 7.44
N ARG A 80 12.42 15.37 6.53
CA ARG A 80 13.43 15.71 5.53
C ARG A 80 12.90 16.74 4.51
N PHE A 81 11.70 16.57 3.98
CA PHE A 81 11.09 17.54 3.06
C PHE A 81 10.92 18.92 3.71
N MET A 82 10.45 18.96 4.94
CA MET A 82 10.32 20.22 5.70
C MET A 82 11.66 20.89 5.96
N GLN A 83 12.71 20.13 6.28
CA GLN A 83 14.07 20.67 6.48
C GLN A 83 14.65 21.26 5.19
N ARG A 84 14.40 20.62 4.05
CA ARG A 84 14.88 21.09 2.73
C ARG A 84 14.05 22.24 2.17
N GLY A 85 12.80 22.36 2.54
CA GLY A 85 11.87 23.36 2.00
C GLY A 85 11.54 23.19 0.51
N ALA A 86 11.85 22.04 -0.09
CA ALA A 86 11.72 21.79 -1.52
C ALA A 86 10.44 21.02 -1.91
N GLY A 87 9.60 20.67 -0.92
CA GLY A 87 8.45 19.81 -1.16
C GLY A 87 8.85 18.32 -1.29
N GLY A 88 7.92 17.50 -1.78
CA GLY A 88 8.13 16.07 -2.00
C GLY A 88 6.86 15.30 -2.28
N SER A 89 6.99 14.00 -2.59
CA SER A 89 5.86 13.12 -2.83
C SER A 89 5.91 11.88 -1.95
N VAL A 90 4.80 11.58 -1.28
CA VAL A 90 4.60 10.36 -0.49
C VAL A 90 3.50 9.53 -1.15
N LEU A 91 3.84 8.31 -1.50
CA LEU A 91 2.89 7.30 -1.98
C LEU A 91 2.83 6.15 -0.97
N ASN A 92 1.64 5.88 -0.48
CA ASN A 92 1.38 4.83 0.50
C ASN A 92 0.66 3.64 -0.14
N MET A 93 1.06 2.41 0.20
CA MET A 93 0.39 1.20 -0.25
C MET A 93 -0.85 0.92 0.61
N GLY A 94 -2.02 1.17 0.02
CA GLY A 94 -3.32 0.81 0.56
C GLY A 94 -3.74 -0.62 0.25
N SER A 95 -5.04 -0.83 0.14
CA SER A 95 -5.68 -2.05 -0.38
C SER A 95 -7.15 -1.77 -0.63
N VAL A 96 -7.74 -2.41 -1.63
CA VAL A 96 -9.21 -2.38 -1.83
C VAL A 96 -9.98 -2.93 -0.62
N LEU A 97 -9.38 -3.77 0.22
CA LEU A 97 -10.01 -4.29 1.43
C LEU A 97 -10.31 -3.21 2.48
N ALA A 98 -9.75 -2.00 2.35
CA ALA A 98 -10.10 -0.85 3.18
C ALA A 98 -11.57 -0.43 3.00
N THR A 99 -12.10 -0.55 1.78
CA THR A 99 -13.43 -0.02 1.40
C THR A 99 -14.34 -1.04 0.70
N SER A 100 -13.76 -2.11 0.13
CA SER A 100 -14.48 -3.19 -0.57
C SER A 100 -14.15 -4.55 0.05
N PRO A 101 -14.73 -4.87 1.22
CA PRO A 101 -14.42 -6.09 1.95
C PRO A 101 -14.90 -7.35 1.22
N SER A 102 -14.17 -8.46 1.43
CA SER A 102 -14.53 -9.78 0.90
C SER A 102 -14.54 -10.81 2.03
N PRO A 103 -15.68 -10.99 2.70
CA PRO A 103 -15.76 -11.76 3.95
C PRO A 103 -15.48 -13.25 3.77
N ARG A 104 -15.83 -13.82 2.61
CA ARG A 104 -15.69 -15.25 2.36
C ARG A 104 -14.23 -15.72 2.34
N PHE A 105 -13.33 -14.96 1.73
CA PHE A 105 -11.95 -15.40 1.46
C PHE A 105 -10.87 -14.53 2.12
N PHE A 106 -11.20 -13.29 2.44
CA PHE A 106 -10.26 -12.28 2.91
C PHE A 106 -10.70 -11.60 4.22
N ALA A 107 -11.27 -12.40 5.15
CA ALA A 107 -11.64 -11.94 6.48
C ALA A 107 -10.40 -11.74 7.36
N THR A 108 -9.62 -10.70 7.09
CA THR A 108 -8.48 -10.22 7.88
C THR A 108 -8.81 -8.83 8.37
N HIS A 109 -9.51 -8.77 9.52
CA HIS A 109 -10.15 -7.52 9.95
C HIS A 109 -9.14 -6.50 10.49
N ALA A 110 -8.06 -6.95 11.16
CA ALA A 110 -6.99 -6.04 11.59
C ALA A 110 -6.27 -5.44 10.37
N TYR A 111 -5.97 -6.24 9.35
CA TYR A 111 -5.38 -5.75 8.10
C TYR A 111 -6.28 -4.72 7.42
N ALA A 112 -7.58 -5.01 7.25
CA ALA A 112 -8.52 -4.09 6.65
C ALA A 112 -8.59 -2.76 7.42
N ALA A 113 -8.61 -2.82 8.76
CA ALA A 113 -8.58 -1.65 9.62
C ALA A 113 -7.30 -0.81 9.41
N THR A 114 -6.11 -1.47 9.31
CA THR A 114 -4.86 -0.74 9.04
C THR A 114 -4.88 -0.06 7.68
N LYS A 115 -5.42 -0.72 6.64
CA LYS A 115 -5.48 -0.15 5.29
C LYS A 115 -6.46 1.02 5.20
N ALA A 116 -7.58 0.98 5.92
CA ALA A 116 -8.48 2.12 6.07
C ALA A 116 -7.83 3.28 6.85
N ALA A 117 -7.07 2.98 7.91
CA ALA A 117 -6.33 3.97 8.67
C ALA A 117 -5.26 4.68 7.82
N ILE A 118 -4.59 3.96 6.91
CA ILE A 118 -3.62 4.53 5.95
C ILE A 118 -4.30 5.58 5.07
N GLU A 119 -5.50 5.33 4.56
CA GLU A 119 -6.23 6.31 3.76
C GLU A 119 -6.57 7.56 4.57
N GLY A 120 -7.07 7.40 5.80
CA GLY A 120 -7.38 8.51 6.70
C GLY A 120 -6.16 9.35 7.03
N LEU A 121 -5.05 8.70 7.39
CA LEU A 121 -3.78 9.38 7.66
C LEU A 121 -3.27 10.14 6.42
N THR A 122 -3.31 9.51 5.25
CA THR A 122 -2.88 10.11 3.99
C THR A 122 -3.67 11.38 3.68
N ARG A 123 -5.00 11.35 3.78
CA ARG A 123 -5.85 12.55 3.55
C ARG A 123 -5.56 13.66 4.55
N SER A 124 -5.39 13.33 5.83
CA SER A 124 -5.05 14.31 6.87
C SER A 124 -3.69 14.96 6.62
N CYS A 125 -2.67 14.15 6.27
CA CYS A 125 -1.34 14.67 5.91
C CYS A 125 -1.39 15.50 4.62
N ALA A 126 -2.12 15.07 3.60
CA ALA A 126 -2.29 15.81 2.36
C ALA A 126 -2.82 17.22 2.60
N ALA A 127 -3.87 17.35 3.43
CA ALA A 127 -4.45 18.65 3.78
C ALA A 127 -3.46 19.56 4.53
N TYR A 128 -2.75 19.00 5.51
CA TYR A 128 -1.84 19.76 6.35
C TYR A 128 -0.57 20.21 5.63
N TYR A 129 0.03 19.33 4.79
CA TYR A 129 1.32 19.57 4.17
C TYR A 129 1.23 20.15 2.74
N ALA A 130 0.03 20.32 2.16
CA ALA A 130 -0.14 20.94 0.85
C ALA A 130 0.51 22.34 0.72
N PRO A 131 0.43 23.25 1.73
CA PRO A 131 1.12 24.54 1.67
C PRO A 131 2.65 24.45 1.58
N HIS A 132 3.20 23.29 1.92
CA HIS A 132 4.65 23.00 1.83
C HIS A 132 5.04 22.26 0.55
N ASN A 133 4.09 22.12 -0.41
CA ASN A 133 4.26 21.34 -1.64
C ASN A 133 4.61 19.86 -1.39
N ILE A 134 4.18 19.29 -0.26
CA ILE A 134 4.33 17.85 0.03
C ILE A 134 2.99 17.18 -0.28
N ARG A 135 3.03 16.27 -1.24
CA ARG A 135 1.85 15.52 -1.71
C ARG A 135 1.79 14.15 -1.04
N PHE A 136 0.58 13.71 -0.72
CA PHE A 136 0.32 12.40 -0.16
C PHE A 136 -0.79 11.71 -0.95
N ASN A 137 -0.54 10.50 -1.43
CA ASN A 137 -1.53 9.70 -2.14
C ASN A 137 -1.45 8.22 -1.72
N VAL A 138 -2.47 7.45 -2.05
CA VAL A 138 -2.56 6.01 -1.80
C VAL A 138 -2.75 5.27 -3.13
N LEU A 139 -2.02 4.18 -3.28
CA LEU A 139 -2.28 3.17 -4.30
C LEU A 139 -2.94 1.97 -3.61
N ALA A 140 -4.14 1.58 -4.04
CA ALA A 140 -4.94 0.53 -3.43
C ALA A 140 -5.12 -0.65 -4.41
N PRO A 141 -4.21 -1.65 -4.39
CA PRO A 141 -4.35 -2.83 -5.21
C PRO A 141 -5.40 -3.80 -4.67
N ALA A 142 -5.94 -4.62 -5.55
CA ALA A 142 -6.66 -5.83 -5.19
C ALA A 142 -5.72 -7.03 -5.07
N LEU A 143 -6.10 -8.21 -5.56
CA LEU A 143 -5.21 -9.37 -5.46
C LEU A 143 -4.15 -9.33 -6.57
N ILE A 144 -2.90 -9.23 -6.15
CA ILE A 144 -1.70 -9.22 -7.01
C ILE A 144 -0.89 -10.49 -6.77
N ALA A 145 -0.31 -11.06 -7.82
CA ALA A 145 0.54 -12.26 -7.78
C ALA A 145 1.88 -11.95 -7.10
N THR A 146 1.94 -12.16 -5.81
CA THR A 146 3.11 -11.93 -4.95
C THR A 146 3.28 -13.09 -3.98
N PRO A 147 4.41 -13.21 -3.28
CA PRO A 147 4.57 -14.19 -2.20
C PRO A 147 3.46 -14.10 -1.12
N MET A 148 2.97 -12.91 -0.80
CA MET A 148 1.88 -12.70 0.16
C MET A 148 0.57 -13.36 -0.28
N SER A 149 0.30 -13.45 -1.57
CA SER A 149 -0.94 -13.98 -2.13
C SER A 149 -0.88 -15.49 -2.48
N GLN A 150 0.23 -16.20 -2.22
CA GLN A 150 0.41 -17.61 -2.58
C GLN A 150 -0.73 -18.52 -2.08
N ARG A 151 -1.22 -18.27 -0.85
CA ARG A 151 -2.37 -19.01 -0.33
C ARG A 151 -3.61 -18.90 -1.24
N ALA A 152 -3.86 -17.72 -1.76
CA ALA A 152 -5.00 -17.48 -2.65
C ALA A 152 -4.76 -18.09 -4.03
N GLN A 153 -3.57 -17.95 -4.57
CA GLN A 153 -3.16 -18.51 -5.86
C GLN A 153 -3.26 -20.05 -5.90
N GLY A 154 -3.03 -20.71 -4.78
CA GLY A 154 -3.10 -22.19 -4.65
C GLY A 154 -4.50 -22.74 -4.40
N LYS A 155 -5.59 -21.92 -4.52
CA LYS A 155 -6.97 -22.36 -4.27
C LYS A 155 -7.90 -21.97 -5.42
N ASP A 156 -8.43 -22.96 -6.11
CA ASP A 156 -9.28 -22.77 -7.30
C ASP A 156 -10.54 -21.96 -7.00
N ASP A 157 -11.19 -22.20 -5.86
CA ASP A 157 -12.39 -21.47 -5.43
C ASP A 157 -12.11 -19.97 -5.20
N ILE A 158 -10.93 -19.64 -4.67
CA ILE A 158 -10.51 -18.25 -4.51
C ILE A 158 -10.21 -17.64 -5.89
N MET A 159 -9.49 -18.36 -6.75
CA MET A 159 -9.15 -17.87 -8.09
C MET A 159 -10.40 -17.70 -8.97
N GLN A 160 -11.38 -18.57 -8.84
CA GLN A 160 -12.67 -18.40 -9.51
C GLN A 160 -13.40 -17.14 -9.02
N PHE A 161 -13.42 -16.89 -7.71
CA PHE A 161 -13.98 -15.66 -7.15
C PHE A 161 -13.22 -14.41 -7.63
N VAL A 162 -11.90 -14.48 -7.69
CA VAL A 162 -11.06 -13.37 -8.15
C VAL A 162 -11.37 -13.02 -9.61
N ARG A 163 -11.52 -14.01 -10.49
CA ARG A 163 -11.90 -13.80 -11.91
C ARG A 163 -13.19 -12.98 -12.05
N GLN A 164 -14.15 -13.23 -11.17
CA GLN A 164 -15.41 -12.49 -11.17
C GLN A 164 -15.28 -11.10 -10.55
N LYS A 165 -14.46 -10.98 -9.53
CA LYS A 165 -14.28 -9.75 -8.77
C LYS A 165 -13.28 -8.78 -9.40
N GLN A 166 -12.32 -9.30 -10.17
CA GLN A 166 -11.36 -8.55 -11.00
C GLN A 166 -11.57 -8.87 -12.49
N PRO A 167 -12.70 -8.47 -13.09
CA PRO A 167 -13.09 -8.98 -14.42
C PRO A 167 -12.24 -8.41 -15.57
N LEU A 168 -11.47 -7.38 -15.34
CA LEU A 168 -10.63 -6.76 -16.38
C LEU A 168 -9.59 -7.77 -16.89
N ASP A 169 -9.26 -7.70 -18.19
CA ASP A 169 -8.26 -8.51 -18.86
C ASP A 169 -8.50 -10.04 -18.65
N GLY A 170 -9.74 -10.47 -18.88
CA GLY A 170 -10.17 -11.86 -18.75
C GLY A 170 -10.27 -12.38 -17.32
N GLY A 171 -10.27 -11.52 -16.32
CA GLY A 171 -10.42 -11.90 -14.92
C GLY A 171 -9.15 -12.48 -14.31
N ARG A 172 -7.99 -12.09 -14.81
CA ARG A 172 -6.71 -12.54 -14.23
C ARG A 172 -6.43 -11.93 -12.86
N ILE A 173 -5.59 -12.60 -12.09
CA ILE A 173 -4.92 -11.97 -10.95
C ILE A 173 -3.99 -10.85 -11.45
N GLY A 174 -3.88 -9.75 -10.74
CA GLY A 174 -2.97 -8.68 -11.10
C GLY A 174 -1.51 -9.11 -11.00
N ALA A 175 -0.65 -8.49 -11.78
CA ALA A 175 0.81 -8.60 -11.68
C ALA A 175 1.41 -7.39 -10.96
N PRO A 176 2.60 -7.49 -10.34
CA PRO A 176 3.23 -6.35 -9.67
C PRO A 176 3.38 -5.10 -10.56
N ASP A 177 3.71 -5.29 -11.84
CA ASP A 177 3.90 -4.23 -12.84
C ASP A 177 2.59 -3.53 -13.27
N ASP A 178 1.43 -4.10 -13.01
CA ASP A 178 0.15 -3.39 -13.21
C ASP A 178 0.06 -2.10 -12.36
N ALA A 179 0.82 -2.03 -11.25
CA ALA A 179 0.85 -0.87 -10.36
C ALA A 179 1.90 0.19 -10.75
N ASP A 180 2.87 -0.15 -11.60
CA ASP A 180 4.08 0.66 -11.84
C ASP A 180 3.74 2.02 -12.44
N ALA A 181 2.91 2.06 -13.48
CA ALA A 181 2.54 3.33 -14.14
C ALA A 181 1.83 4.30 -13.18
N ALA A 182 0.96 3.78 -12.31
CA ALA A 182 0.28 4.58 -11.30
C ALA A 182 1.25 5.07 -10.20
N ALA A 183 2.19 4.23 -9.78
CA ALA A 183 3.21 4.60 -8.80
C ALA A 183 4.13 5.69 -9.37
N VAL A 184 4.61 5.54 -10.60
CA VAL A 184 5.44 6.55 -11.28
C VAL A 184 4.67 7.85 -11.43
N PHE A 185 3.41 7.81 -11.85
CA PHE A 185 2.56 9.01 -11.95
C PHE A 185 2.49 9.77 -10.64
N PHE A 186 2.20 9.10 -9.52
CA PHE A 186 2.08 9.77 -8.23
C PHE A 186 3.40 10.33 -7.70
N LEU A 187 4.52 9.70 -8.01
CA LEU A 187 5.84 10.16 -7.55
C LEU A 187 6.44 11.26 -8.43
N ALA A 188 6.05 11.33 -9.71
CA ALA A 188 6.56 12.29 -10.67
C ALA A 188 5.84 13.65 -10.64
N ASP A 189 6.42 14.65 -11.30
CA ASP A 189 5.84 15.99 -11.48
C ASP A 189 4.55 15.99 -12.31
N ALA A 190 4.29 14.91 -13.06
CA ALA A 190 3.02 14.71 -13.76
C ALA A 190 1.80 14.79 -12.82
N SER A 191 1.98 14.53 -11.54
CA SER A 191 0.94 14.61 -10.51
C SER A 191 1.11 15.78 -9.54
N LYS A 192 1.84 16.84 -9.93
CA LYS A 192 2.14 18.00 -9.05
C LYS A 192 0.91 18.71 -8.46
N PHE A 193 -0.26 18.52 -9.05
CA PHE A 193 -1.53 19.08 -8.57
C PHE A 193 -2.48 18.02 -8.00
N VAL A 194 -1.94 16.83 -7.65
CA VAL A 194 -2.73 15.69 -7.14
C VAL A 194 -2.24 15.32 -5.76
N THR A 195 -3.12 15.47 -4.74
CA THR A 195 -2.85 15.08 -3.36
C THR A 195 -4.12 14.56 -2.68
N GLY A 196 -4.00 13.73 -1.65
CA GLY A 196 -5.11 13.18 -0.89
C GLY A 196 -5.92 12.09 -1.61
N GLN A 197 -5.44 11.60 -2.76
CA GLN A 197 -6.17 10.64 -3.59
C GLN A 197 -5.87 9.20 -3.19
N VAL A 198 -6.89 8.36 -3.37
CA VAL A 198 -6.78 6.89 -3.29
C VAL A 198 -7.13 6.36 -4.67
N LEU A 199 -6.16 5.75 -5.33
CA LEU A 199 -6.35 5.14 -6.65
C LEU A 199 -6.36 3.62 -6.51
N ALA A 200 -7.49 3.00 -6.83
CA ALA A 200 -7.58 1.55 -6.96
C ALA A 200 -6.91 1.09 -8.27
N VAL A 201 -6.00 0.11 -8.16
CA VAL A 201 -5.45 -0.64 -9.30
C VAL A 201 -5.84 -2.10 -9.05
N ASP A 202 -7.05 -2.45 -9.47
CA ASP A 202 -7.77 -3.57 -8.88
C ASP A 202 -8.50 -4.47 -9.89
N GLY A 203 -8.32 -4.25 -11.18
CA GLY A 203 -8.98 -5.02 -12.22
C GLY A 203 -10.50 -4.95 -12.21
N GLY A 204 -11.07 -3.94 -11.52
CA GLY A 204 -12.52 -3.75 -11.36
C GLY A 204 -13.08 -4.29 -10.05
N TRP A 205 -12.25 -4.75 -9.12
CA TRP A 205 -12.69 -5.30 -7.81
C TRP A 205 -13.67 -4.39 -7.08
N SER A 206 -13.38 -3.11 -6.98
CA SER A 206 -14.17 -2.16 -6.18
C SER A 206 -15.54 -1.85 -6.77
N VAL A 207 -15.73 -2.08 -8.07
CA VAL A 207 -16.95 -1.73 -8.82
C VAL A 207 -17.71 -2.96 -9.33
N SER A 208 -17.12 -4.15 -9.25
CA SER A 208 -17.74 -5.40 -9.65
C SER A 208 -18.57 -6.00 -8.51
N GLU A 209 -19.72 -6.55 -8.82
CA GLU A 209 -20.53 -7.31 -7.87
C GLU A 209 -19.88 -8.66 -7.49
N GLY A 210 -19.04 -9.21 -8.37
CA GLY A 210 -18.43 -10.54 -8.19
C GLY A 210 -19.42 -11.68 -8.33
N GLY A 211 -20.49 -11.47 -9.06
CA GLY A 211 -21.48 -12.48 -9.41
C GLY A 211 -21.09 -13.29 -10.65
N VAL A 212 -21.71 -14.44 -10.85
CA VAL A 212 -21.58 -15.20 -12.10
C VAL A 212 -22.25 -14.40 -13.22
N VAL A 213 -21.48 -13.94 -14.20
CA VAL A 213 -22.05 -13.60 -15.50
C VAL A 213 -22.43 -14.94 -16.11
N ASN A 214 -23.70 -15.31 -16.08
CA ASN A 214 -24.18 -16.36 -16.92
C ASN A 214 -24.14 -15.80 -18.35
N ASP A 215 -23.21 -16.29 -19.17
CA ASP A 215 -23.23 -16.05 -20.60
C ASP A 215 -24.58 -16.62 -21.14
N GLU A 216 -25.52 -15.72 -21.45
CA GLU A 216 -26.70 -16.05 -22.23
C GLU A 216 -26.35 -16.23 -23.71
#